data_42bc173d4e8cb0316b68c223782a58c3
#
_entry.id   42bc173d4e8cb0316b68c223782a58c3
#
_cell.length_a   1.000
_cell.length_b   1.000
_cell.length_c   1.000
_cell.angle_alpha   90.00
_cell.angle_beta   90.00
_cell.angle_gamma   90.00
#
_symmetry.space_group_name_H-M   'P 1'
#
loop_
_entity.id
_entity.type
_entity.pdbx_description
1 polymer ?
#
loop_
_entity_poly.entity_id
_entity_poly.type
_entity_poly.pdbx_seq_one_letter_code
_entity_poly.pdbx_strand_id
1 'polypeptide(L)'
;MKYFFILLFTIIPFITFAQKISSDTIRIHENDLQWKDAPAPFPAGAKIVSMEGSSKQDGLFTIRVQFPPNYILPAHFHPKDERVTVISGSVFIGFGELADTSKGTEFKAGDFYINPAQSHHFVYTKNEGAILQLNCEGPWGLTYLTK
;
A
#
# COMPACT_ATOMS: atom_id res chain seq x y z
N MET A 1 3.45 15.89 -74.16
CA MET A 1 2.74 14.96 -73.29
C MET A 1 3.03 15.34 -71.83
N LYS A 2 2.04 15.89 -71.14
CA LYS A 2 2.15 16.29 -69.73
C LYS A 2 1.53 15.19 -68.89
N TYR A 3 2.30 14.47 -68.07
CA TYR A 3 1.82 13.44 -67.15
C TYR A 3 1.34 14.13 -65.89
N PHE A 4 0.04 14.01 -65.57
CA PHE A 4 -0.59 14.47 -64.36
C PHE A 4 -0.52 13.31 -63.35
N PHE A 5 0.30 13.45 -62.29
CA PHE A 5 0.38 12.49 -61.20
C PHE A 5 -0.73 12.82 -60.20
N ILE A 6 -1.76 11.98 -60.11
CA ILE A 6 -2.81 12.08 -59.07
C ILE A 6 -2.28 11.33 -57.84
N LEU A 7 -1.98 12.10 -56.77
CA LEU A 7 -1.61 11.54 -55.46
C LEU A 7 -2.90 11.13 -54.74
N LEU A 8 -3.13 9.87 -54.62
CA LEU A 8 -4.30 9.32 -53.90
C LEU A 8 -3.96 9.33 -52.39
N PHE A 9 -4.56 10.27 -51.63
CA PHE A 9 -4.45 10.30 -50.19
C PHE A 9 -5.45 9.27 -49.59
N THR A 10 -4.94 8.15 -49.09
CA THR A 10 -5.74 7.18 -48.33
C THR A 10 -5.88 7.68 -46.90
N ILE A 11 -7.09 8.11 -46.52
CA ILE A 11 -7.45 8.44 -45.15
C ILE A 11 -7.68 7.13 -44.42
N ILE A 12 -6.74 6.75 -43.54
CA ILE A 12 -6.90 5.63 -42.61
C ILE A 12 -7.72 6.12 -41.42
N PRO A 13 -8.92 5.59 -41.17
CA PRO A 13 -9.69 6.00 -39.98
C PRO A 13 -8.97 5.50 -38.72
N PHE A 14 -8.53 6.42 -37.88
CA PHE A 14 -8.09 6.09 -36.54
C PHE A 14 -9.32 5.69 -35.73
N ILE A 15 -9.48 4.39 -35.47
CA ILE A 15 -10.49 3.90 -34.53
C ILE A 15 -9.92 4.12 -33.13
N THR A 16 -10.32 5.20 -32.50
CA THR A 16 -10.05 5.43 -31.08
C THR A 16 -10.97 4.51 -30.27
N PHE A 17 -10.43 3.46 -29.68
CA PHE A 17 -11.14 2.72 -28.62
C PHE A 17 -11.24 3.63 -27.41
N ALA A 18 -12.40 4.24 -27.20
CA ALA A 18 -12.70 4.90 -25.93
C ALA A 18 -12.78 3.80 -24.87
N GLN A 19 -11.76 3.73 -24.01
CA GLN A 19 -11.82 2.89 -22.81
C GLN A 19 -12.96 3.42 -21.95
N LYS A 20 -13.99 2.59 -21.72
CA LYS A 20 -15.07 2.90 -20.79
C LYS A 20 -14.46 2.95 -19.39
N ILE A 21 -14.19 4.15 -18.89
CA ILE A 21 -13.80 4.37 -17.51
C ILE A 21 -15.02 3.99 -16.68
N SER A 22 -14.92 2.93 -15.87
CA SER A 22 -15.94 2.61 -14.87
C SER A 22 -16.05 3.80 -13.92
N SER A 23 -17.23 4.41 -13.87
CA SER A 23 -17.51 5.55 -13.01
C SER A 23 -18.07 5.13 -11.64
N ASP A 24 -17.88 3.87 -11.26
CA ASP A 24 -18.39 3.35 -10.00
C ASP A 24 -17.60 3.96 -8.84
N THR A 25 -18.29 4.78 -8.05
CA THR A 25 -17.71 5.37 -6.85
C THR A 25 -17.58 4.29 -5.77
N ILE A 26 -16.37 4.04 -5.31
CA ILE A 26 -16.13 3.21 -4.12
C ILE A 26 -16.49 4.03 -2.89
N ARG A 27 -17.40 3.52 -2.06
CA ARG A 27 -17.81 4.12 -0.79
C ARG A 27 -17.74 3.06 0.29
N ILE A 28 -16.91 3.31 1.29
CA ILE A 28 -16.71 2.38 2.40
C ILE A 28 -16.81 3.18 3.70
N HIS A 29 -17.78 2.82 4.54
CA HIS A 29 -17.90 3.38 5.87
C HIS A 29 -17.13 2.51 6.87
N GLU A 30 -16.64 3.12 7.93
CA GLU A 30 -15.85 2.41 8.95
C GLU A 30 -16.61 1.21 9.54
N ASN A 31 -17.90 1.37 9.78
CA ASN A 31 -18.76 0.31 10.34
C ASN A 31 -18.98 -0.87 9.37
N ASP A 32 -18.68 -0.71 8.09
CA ASP A 32 -18.85 -1.74 7.07
C ASP A 32 -17.58 -2.57 6.86
N LEU A 33 -16.47 -2.21 7.53
CA LEU A 33 -15.19 -2.86 7.37
C LEU A 33 -15.21 -4.31 7.88
N GLN A 34 -14.87 -5.24 7.00
CA GLN A 34 -14.80 -6.67 7.32
C GLN A 34 -13.34 -7.04 7.65
N TRP A 35 -12.94 -6.79 8.88
CA TRP A 35 -11.62 -7.12 9.36
C TRP A 35 -11.37 -8.64 9.40
N LYS A 36 -10.23 -9.08 8.92
CA LYS A 36 -9.76 -10.47 8.95
C LYS A 36 -8.40 -10.52 9.63
N ASP A 37 -8.05 -11.65 10.18
CA ASP A 37 -6.68 -11.87 10.68
C ASP A 37 -5.69 -11.67 9.52
N ALA A 38 -4.62 -10.92 9.78
CA ALA A 38 -3.60 -10.68 8.76
C ALA A 38 -2.90 -12.02 8.43
N PRO A 39 -2.76 -12.35 7.13
CA PRO A 39 -2.11 -13.61 6.75
C PRO A 39 -0.61 -13.56 7.05
N ALA A 40 0.05 -14.72 7.05
CA ALA A 40 1.50 -14.76 7.04
C ALA A 40 2.05 -13.85 5.89
N PRO A 41 3.15 -13.11 6.11
CA PRO A 41 4.09 -13.28 7.22
C PRO A 41 3.82 -12.40 8.46
N PHE A 42 2.66 -11.76 8.59
CA PHE A 42 2.37 -10.97 9.80
C PHE A 42 2.39 -11.86 11.04
N PRO A 43 3.02 -11.44 12.15
CA PRO A 43 2.83 -12.11 13.44
C PRO A 43 1.35 -12.11 13.85
N ALA A 44 0.95 -13.09 14.66
CA ALA A 44 -0.42 -13.21 15.13
C ALA A 44 -0.90 -11.97 15.89
N GLY A 45 -2.20 -11.65 15.75
CA GLY A 45 -2.85 -10.51 16.41
C GLY A 45 -3.11 -9.31 15.50
N ALA A 46 -2.37 -9.14 14.41
CA ALA A 46 -2.69 -8.12 13.42
C ALA A 46 -3.96 -8.49 12.64
N LYS A 47 -4.72 -7.47 12.26
CA LYS A 47 -5.87 -7.62 11.34
C LYS A 47 -5.69 -6.75 10.12
N ILE A 48 -6.33 -7.14 9.04
CA ILE A 48 -6.25 -6.45 7.75
C ILE A 48 -7.61 -6.35 7.07
N VAL A 49 -7.83 -5.29 6.32
CA VAL A 49 -8.96 -5.14 5.41
C VAL A 49 -8.50 -4.48 4.13
N SER A 50 -8.94 -4.98 2.98
CA SER A 50 -8.71 -4.34 1.69
C SER A 50 -9.79 -3.28 1.45
N MET A 51 -9.34 -2.08 1.06
CA MET A 51 -10.21 -0.95 0.70
C MET A 51 -10.40 -0.90 -0.81
N GLU A 52 -9.32 -1.05 -1.56
CA GLU A 52 -9.35 -1.10 -3.02
C GLU A 52 -8.12 -1.82 -3.58
N GLY A 53 -8.21 -2.30 -4.81
CA GLY A 53 -7.09 -2.91 -5.53
C GLY A 53 -6.58 -4.21 -4.90
N SER A 54 -5.39 -4.62 -5.29
CA SER A 54 -4.75 -5.85 -4.81
C SER A 54 -3.24 -5.69 -4.72
N SER A 55 -2.66 -6.03 -3.57
CA SER A 55 -1.20 -6.06 -3.41
C SER A 55 -0.49 -7.09 -4.29
N LYS A 56 -1.24 -8.01 -4.93
CA LYS A 56 -0.69 -9.06 -5.80
C LYS A 56 -0.66 -8.70 -7.28
N GLN A 57 -1.27 -7.58 -7.66
CA GLN A 57 -1.42 -7.14 -9.05
C GLN A 57 -0.75 -5.79 -9.24
N ASP A 58 -0.41 -5.47 -10.49
CA ASP A 58 0.06 -4.13 -10.85
C ASP A 58 -1.03 -3.09 -10.59
N GLY A 59 -0.62 -1.92 -10.15
CA GLY A 59 -1.48 -0.77 -9.89
C GLY A 59 -1.58 -0.40 -8.42
N LEU A 60 -2.34 0.64 -8.16
CA LEU A 60 -2.55 1.15 -6.81
C LEU A 60 -3.45 0.21 -6.00
N PHE A 61 -3.14 0.06 -4.73
CA PHE A 61 -4.01 -0.58 -3.76
C PHE A 61 -4.00 0.18 -2.44
N THR A 62 -5.09 0.05 -1.71
CA THR A 62 -5.26 0.60 -0.37
C THR A 62 -5.71 -0.50 0.57
N ILE A 63 -5.00 -0.65 1.68
CA ILE A 63 -5.38 -1.55 2.77
C ILE A 63 -5.37 -0.79 4.09
N ARG A 64 -6.11 -1.29 5.07
CA ARG A 64 -5.91 -0.92 6.47
C ARG A 64 -5.40 -2.11 7.24
N VAL A 65 -4.47 -1.82 8.16
CA VAL A 65 -3.89 -2.80 9.09
C VAL A 65 -4.17 -2.32 10.50
N GLN A 66 -4.63 -3.22 11.36
CA GLN A 66 -4.83 -2.97 12.78
C GLN A 66 -3.79 -3.77 13.56
N PHE A 67 -3.02 -3.09 14.37
CA PHE A 67 -2.09 -3.68 15.32
C PHE A 67 -2.66 -3.58 16.75
N PRO A 68 -2.67 -4.67 17.52
CA PRO A 68 -3.07 -4.62 18.91
C PRO A 68 -2.01 -3.90 19.79
N PRO A 69 -2.30 -3.61 21.06
CA PRO A 69 -1.28 -3.16 22.01
C PRO A 69 -0.12 -4.15 22.14
N ASN A 70 1.10 -3.63 22.37
CA ASN A 70 2.33 -4.39 22.55
C ASN A 70 2.68 -5.32 21.36
N TYR A 71 2.30 -4.93 20.16
CA TYR A 71 2.61 -5.66 18.94
C TYR A 71 3.99 -5.29 18.42
N ILE A 72 4.71 -6.26 17.87
CA ILE A 72 5.98 -6.05 17.19
C ILE A 72 5.91 -6.72 15.82
N LEU A 73 6.11 -5.92 14.77
CA LEU A 73 6.39 -6.39 13.43
C LEU A 73 7.90 -6.31 13.24
N PRO A 74 8.60 -7.46 13.15
CA PRO A 74 10.07 -7.50 13.09
C PRO A 74 10.63 -6.74 11.89
N ALA A 75 11.96 -6.54 11.90
CA ALA A 75 12.64 -5.85 10.82
C ALA A 75 12.39 -6.54 9.47
N HIS A 76 11.95 -5.75 8.51
CA HIS A 76 11.52 -6.18 7.20
C HIS A 76 11.70 -5.05 6.17
N PHE A 77 11.46 -5.36 4.92
CA PHE A 77 11.44 -4.38 3.84
C PHE A 77 10.34 -4.72 2.82
N HIS A 78 10.04 -3.77 1.95
CA HIS A 78 9.09 -3.90 0.86
C HIS A 78 9.75 -3.64 -0.50
N PRO A 79 9.23 -4.24 -1.60
CA PRO A 79 9.80 -4.04 -2.94
C PRO A 79 9.55 -2.63 -3.50
N LYS A 80 8.52 -1.93 -3.01
CA LYS A 80 8.13 -0.57 -3.39
C LYS A 80 7.84 0.27 -2.16
N ASP A 81 7.72 1.59 -2.32
CA ASP A 81 7.42 2.51 -1.24
C ASP A 81 6.14 2.13 -0.50
N GLU A 82 6.19 2.23 0.81
CA GLU A 82 5.03 2.09 1.69
C GLU A 82 4.62 3.47 2.21
N ARG A 83 3.45 3.94 1.79
CA ARG A 83 2.88 5.23 2.24
C ARG A 83 1.83 4.96 3.29
N VAL A 84 2.08 5.46 4.49
CA VAL A 84 1.27 5.14 5.67
C VAL A 84 0.67 6.40 6.27
N THR A 85 -0.64 6.34 6.54
CA THR A 85 -1.35 7.31 7.37
C THR A 85 -1.83 6.60 8.62
N VAL A 86 -1.56 7.18 9.79
CA VAL A 86 -2.10 6.69 11.06
C VAL A 86 -3.55 7.18 11.19
N ILE A 87 -4.50 6.23 11.22
CA ILE A 87 -5.93 6.52 11.33
C ILE A 87 -6.35 6.68 12.80
N SER A 88 -5.83 5.80 13.66
CA SER A 88 -6.11 5.87 15.11
C SER A 88 -4.99 5.26 15.92
N GLY A 89 -4.91 5.61 17.20
CA GLY A 89 -3.88 5.14 18.12
C GLY A 89 -2.51 5.73 17.87
N SER A 90 -1.47 5.00 18.27
CA SER A 90 -0.07 5.37 18.04
C SER A 90 0.77 4.17 17.63
N VAL A 91 1.74 4.42 16.75
CA VAL A 91 2.68 3.43 16.23
C VAL A 91 4.10 3.99 16.25
N PHE A 92 5.08 3.15 16.43
CA PHE A 92 6.50 3.49 16.44
C PHE A 92 7.19 2.82 15.27
N ILE A 93 7.96 3.60 14.53
CA ILE A 93 8.76 3.12 13.38
C ILE A 93 10.23 3.31 13.70
N GLY A 94 10.98 2.23 13.64
CA GLY A 94 12.43 2.25 13.75
C GLY A 94 13.08 1.68 12.49
N PHE A 95 14.32 2.11 12.22
CA PHE A 95 15.10 1.65 11.07
C PHE A 95 16.26 0.79 11.52
N GLY A 96 16.60 -0.21 10.72
CA GLY A 96 17.70 -1.13 10.97
C GLY A 96 17.32 -2.58 10.77
N GLU A 97 18.29 -3.47 10.98
CA GLU A 97 18.15 -4.91 10.71
C GLU A 97 17.52 -5.69 11.88
N LEU A 98 17.48 -5.09 13.06
CA LEU A 98 16.89 -5.68 14.26
C LEU A 98 15.87 -4.75 14.87
N ALA A 99 14.76 -5.31 15.35
CA ALA A 99 13.74 -4.56 16.06
C ALA A 99 14.26 -4.15 17.46
N ASP A 100 14.64 -2.88 17.60
CA ASP A 100 15.04 -2.27 18.86
C ASP A 100 13.96 -1.26 19.30
N THR A 101 13.06 -1.69 20.16
CA THR A 101 11.93 -0.88 20.62
C THR A 101 12.32 0.31 21.50
N SER A 102 13.60 0.47 21.81
CA SER A 102 14.14 1.68 22.42
C SER A 102 14.40 2.80 21.40
N LYS A 103 14.41 2.46 20.11
CA LYS A 103 14.75 3.34 18.98
C LYS A 103 13.60 3.39 17.99
N GLY A 104 12.68 4.25 18.17
CA GLY A 104 11.58 4.41 17.23
C GLY A 104 11.01 5.81 17.31
N THR A 105 10.61 6.34 16.16
CA THR A 105 9.86 7.59 16.08
C THR A 105 8.38 7.28 16.23
N GLU A 106 7.70 7.97 17.14
CA GLU A 106 6.27 7.85 17.33
C GLU A 106 5.51 8.61 16.26
N PHE A 107 4.46 7.98 15.71
CA PHE A 107 3.46 8.58 14.85
C PHE A 107 2.07 8.33 15.44
N LYS A 108 1.23 9.38 15.44
CA LYS A 108 -0.12 9.39 16.04
C LYS A 108 -1.19 9.58 14.97
N ALA A 109 -2.44 9.40 15.36
CA ALA A 109 -3.58 9.65 14.48
C ALA A 109 -3.46 11.00 13.75
N GLY A 110 -3.55 10.98 12.42
CA GLY A 110 -3.34 12.11 11.53
C GLY A 110 -1.93 12.24 10.96
N ASP A 111 -0.92 11.58 11.53
CA ASP A 111 0.44 11.62 11.01
C ASP A 111 0.58 10.76 9.76
N PHE A 112 1.58 11.11 8.95
CA PHE A 112 1.92 10.43 7.71
C PHE A 112 3.43 10.20 7.62
N TYR A 113 3.82 9.04 7.09
CA TYR A 113 5.21 8.75 6.79
C TYR A 113 5.34 7.86 5.54
N ILE A 114 6.54 7.79 4.98
CA ILE A 114 6.90 6.90 3.89
C ILE A 114 8.08 6.05 4.32
N ASN A 115 7.93 4.72 4.20
CA ASN A 115 9.05 3.80 4.20
C ASN A 115 9.49 3.61 2.75
N PRO A 116 10.67 4.08 2.33
CA PRO A 116 11.15 3.90 0.96
C PRO A 116 11.33 2.42 0.62
N ALA A 117 11.18 2.10 -0.66
CA ALA A 117 11.47 0.77 -1.18
C ALA A 117 12.83 0.25 -0.68
N GLN A 118 12.89 -1.03 -0.32
CA GLN A 118 14.10 -1.72 0.20
C GLN A 118 14.66 -1.15 1.52
N SER A 119 14.01 -0.18 2.15
CA SER A 119 14.42 0.34 3.46
C SER A 119 14.09 -0.66 4.56
N HIS A 120 15.10 -1.09 5.31
CA HIS A 120 14.93 -1.99 6.44
C HIS A 120 14.34 -1.24 7.63
N HIS A 121 13.17 -1.63 8.06
CA HIS A 121 12.46 -0.99 9.16
C HIS A 121 11.67 -2.02 9.99
N PHE A 122 11.30 -1.63 11.19
CA PHE A 122 10.43 -2.39 12.08
C PHE A 122 9.35 -1.49 12.66
N VAL A 123 8.25 -2.10 13.03
CA VAL A 123 7.06 -1.40 13.53
C VAL A 123 6.68 -1.98 14.88
N TYR A 124 6.30 -1.14 15.83
CA TYR A 124 5.74 -1.63 17.08
C TYR A 124 4.71 -0.68 17.67
N THR A 125 3.85 -1.22 18.51
CA THR A 125 2.92 -0.48 19.36
C THR A 125 3.31 -0.67 20.83
N LYS A 126 2.90 0.26 21.67
CA LYS A 126 3.03 0.15 23.15
C LYS A 126 1.68 -0.22 23.75
N ASN A 127 1.31 0.44 24.84
CA ASN A 127 0.09 0.18 25.61
C ASN A 127 -1.20 0.44 24.80
N GLU A 128 -1.09 1.12 23.70
CA GLU A 128 -2.16 1.41 22.74
C GLU A 128 -1.86 0.74 21.41
N GLY A 129 -2.90 0.23 20.78
CA GLY A 129 -2.81 -0.27 19.39
C GLY A 129 -2.91 0.86 18.38
N ALA A 130 -2.85 0.52 17.10
CA ALA A 130 -2.98 1.46 16.01
C ALA A 130 -3.78 0.89 14.84
N ILE A 131 -4.48 1.77 14.11
CA ILE A 131 -5.00 1.48 12.77
C ILE A 131 -4.22 2.34 11.78
N LEU A 132 -3.62 1.69 10.81
CA LEU A 132 -2.84 2.31 9.76
C LEU A 132 -3.55 2.14 8.41
N GLN A 133 -3.50 3.14 7.55
CA GLN A 133 -3.89 3.00 6.16
C GLN A 133 -2.65 3.07 5.28
N LEU A 134 -2.48 2.04 4.47
CA LEU A 134 -1.38 1.91 3.54
C LEU A 134 -1.89 2.16 2.12
N ASN A 135 -1.25 3.09 1.42
CA ASN A 135 -1.49 3.39 0.01
C ASN A 135 -0.22 3.04 -0.77
N CYS A 136 -0.24 1.96 -1.49
CA CYS A 136 0.94 1.40 -2.13
C CYS A 136 0.67 1.02 -3.59
N GLU A 137 1.73 0.64 -4.29
CA GLU A 137 1.66 0.11 -5.65
C GLU A 137 2.07 -1.37 -5.64
N GLY A 138 1.23 -2.22 -6.21
CA GLY A 138 1.53 -3.64 -6.38
C GLY A 138 2.42 -3.94 -7.61
N PRO A 139 3.00 -5.14 -7.71
CA PRO A 139 3.07 -6.17 -6.68
C PRO A 139 3.84 -5.70 -5.44
N TRP A 140 3.28 -5.97 -4.29
CA TRP A 140 3.83 -5.53 -3.02
C TRP A 140 3.72 -6.64 -1.96
N GLY A 141 4.66 -6.67 -1.06
CA GLY A 141 4.71 -7.65 0.02
C GLY A 141 5.72 -7.26 1.07
N LEU A 142 5.81 -8.07 2.12
CA LEU A 142 6.71 -7.91 3.24
C LEU A 142 7.72 -9.04 3.22
N THR A 143 9.01 -8.71 3.33
CA THR A 143 10.11 -9.67 3.41
C THR A 143 10.90 -9.43 4.69
N TYR A 144 10.97 -10.44 5.55
CA TYR A 144 11.82 -10.37 6.75
C TYR A 144 13.29 -10.51 6.40
N LEU A 145 14.11 -9.86 7.21
CA LEU A 145 15.55 -10.08 7.15
C LEU A 145 15.85 -11.46 7.74
N THR A 146 16.50 -12.30 6.95
CA THR A 146 17.05 -13.57 7.45
C THR A 146 18.25 -13.30 8.35
N LYS A 147 18.23 -13.90 9.54
CA LYS A 147 19.43 -13.92 10.42
C LYS A 147 20.50 -14.80 9.84
#